data_d3e6fbcc664145e989a69e2ebc0f1d6e
#
_entry.id   d3e6fbcc664145e989a69e2ebc0f1d6e
#
_cell.length_a   1.000
_cell.length_b   1.000
_cell.length_c   1.000
_cell.angle_alpha   90.00
_cell.angle_beta   90.00
_cell.angle_gamma   90.00
#
_symmetry.space_group_name_H-M   'P 1'
#
loop_
_entity.id
_entity.type
_entity.pdbx_description
1 polymer ?
#
loop_
_entity_poly.entity_id
_entity_poly.type
_entity_poly.pdbx_seq_one_letter_code
_entity_poly.pdbx_strand_id
1 'polypeptide(L)'
;MGKGDISRILCWETLLSGGISLAGGLALGILLGKLAELGLLRMVGAATDMVYRVSAGGLLLTLGLYAGIFLLILISSLLRVGRSTAVQLMRSQAEGEKPPRANWALAVLGILLLAGAYYLAVTIREPLAALTWFFAAVLMVIAATYLLFISGSVALCRLLQKNPRFYYQKRHFVSVSSLVYRMKRNGAGLASICILGTMVLVMLSSTTCLYFGAEDSLHTRYPRDENITAYFPDRASQSGDLTSLRTAVADAVRRSGMSAVNVWEYRSVSSVMTIRDGVLSPNEGFGNPVDVTLIPLADYNAAMGTDLTLPQGQVYVCRSRTGYQGTSLTLQNGPTWQVAGLLDNFSPSGSDSASVVTQLWLIVPDLSAADALEQVMNRANMGVSRTWYYGFDLDRQLPDAAD
;
A
#
# COMPACT_ATOMS: atom_id res chain seq x y z
N MET A 1 10.94 -38.10 42.14
CA MET A 1 10.09 -37.03 41.63
C MET A 1 9.05 -37.61 40.69
N GLY A 2 7.77 -37.48 41.02
CA GLY A 2 6.70 -37.97 40.18
C GLY A 2 6.42 -37.01 39.00
N LYS A 3 5.73 -37.50 37.95
CA LYS A 3 5.31 -36.64 36.83
C LYS A 3 4.47 -35.43 37.27
N GLY A 4 3.73 -35.59 38.41
CA GLY A 4 2.95 -34.50 38.98
C GLY A 4 3.79 -33.38 39.57
N ASP A 5 4.93 -33.69 40.19
CA ASP A 5 5.82 -32.67 40.76
C ASP A 5 6.48 -31.84 39.65
N ILE A 6 6.87 -32.49 38.54
CA ILE A 6 7.43 -31.80 37.35
C ILE A 6 6.38 -30.90 36.72
N SER A 7 5.14 -31.37 36.58
CA SER A 7 4.03 -30.55 36.04
C SER A 7 3.76 -29.32 36.90
N ARG A 8 3.81 -29.46 38.23
CA ARG A 8 3.60 -28.35 39.17
C ARG A 8 4.70 -27.29 39.07
N ILE A 9 5.96 -27.72 38.94
CA ILE A 9 7.11 -26.83 38.78
C ILE A 9 6.95 -26.07 37.44
N LEU A 10 6.64 -26.74 36.33
CA LEU A 10 6.40 -26.13 35.04
C LEU A 10 5.26 -25.11 35.04
N CYS A 11 4.15 -25.41 35.77
CA CYS A 11 3.05 -24.46 35.96
C CYS A 11 3.53 -23.17 36.64
N TRP A 12 4.25 -23.31 37.77
CA TRP A 12 4.76 -22.14 38.48
C TRP A 12 5.80 -21.35 37.70
N GLU A 13 6.69 -22.02 37.01
CA GLU A 13 7.70 -21.38 36.13
C GLU A 13 7.05 -20.58 35.00
N THR A 14 6.06 -21.19 34.32
CA THR A 14 5.35 -20.50 33.22
C THR A 14 4.51 -19.34 33.76
N LEU A 15 3.89 -19.47 34.90
CA LEU A 15 3.06 -18.43 35.50
C LEU A 15 3.90 -17.26 36.01
N LEU A 16 5.02 -17.52 36.67
CA LEU A 16 5.93 -16.48 37.13
C LEU A 16 6.64 -15.77 35.98
N SER A 17 7.23 -16.51 35.04
CA SER A 17 7.92 -15.91 33.88
C SER A 17 6.95 -15.17 32.96
N GLY A 18 5.75 -15.74 32.74
CA GLY A 18 4.70 -15.10 31.96
C GLY A 18 4.17 -13.83 32.62
N GLY A 19 3.92 -13.87 33.92
CA GLY A 19 3.46 -12.72 34.70
C GLY A 19 4.46 -11.58 34.73
N ILE A 20 5.73 -11.87 34.99
CA ILE A 20 6.81 -10.86 34.98
C ILE A 20 7.00 -10.28 33.58
N SER A 21 7.02 -11.12 32.55
CA SER A 21 7.17 -10.68 31.15
C SER A 21 6.00 -9.82 30.70
N LEU A 22 4.77 -10.20 31.08
CA LEU A 22 3.57 -9.45 30.72
C LEU A 22 3.52 -8.10 31.42
N ALA A 23 3.78 -8.06 32.73
CA ALA A 23 3.82 -6.81 33.49
C ALA A 23 4.93 -5.86 32.98
N GLY A 24 6.14 -6.38 32.77
CA GLY A 24 7.25 -5.63 32.23
C GLY A 24 7.00 -5.14 30.80
N GLY A 25 6.43 -6.00 29.94
CA GLY A 25 6.08 -5.67 28.57
C GLY A 25 4.99 -4.59 28.47
N LEU A 26 3.96 -4.66 29.31
CA LEU A 26 2.91 -3.63 29.37
C LEU A 26 3.47 -2.29 29.88
N ALA A 27 4.28 -2.30 30.93
CA ALA A 27 4.87 -1.08 31.49
C ALA A 27 5.78 -0.40 30.44
N LEU A 28 6.68 -1.15 29.82
CA LEU A 28 7.55 -0.64 28.75
C LEU A 28 6.78 -0.22 27.53
N GLY A 29 5.75 -0.96 27.12
CA GLY A 29 4.90 -0.65 25.98
C GLY A 29 4.16 0.68 26.15
N ILE A 30 3.59 0.93 27.33
CA ILE A 30 2.93 2.22 27.65
C ILE A 30 3.93 3.36 27.65
N LEU A 31 5.11 3.17 28.26
CA LEU A 31 6.16 4.20 28.33
C LEU A 31 6.70 4.56 26.95
N LEU A 32 7.08 3.54 26.18
CA LEU A 32 7.61 3.74 24.82
C LEU A 32 6.54 4.25 23.86
N GLY A 33 5.29 3.82 24.00
CA GLY A 33 4.16 4.31 23.23
C GLY A 33 3.96 5.81 23.42
N LYS A 34 4.00 6.27 24.67
CA LYS A 34 3.91 7.71 24.99
C LYS A 34 5.08 8.51 24.42
N LEU A 35 6.30 7.97 24.51
CA LEU A 35 7.48 8.62 23.93
C LEU A 35 7.39 8.71 22.40
N ALA A 36 6.92 7.66 21.75
CA ALA A 36 6.74 7.62 20.30
C ALA A 36 5.67 8.63 19.85
N GLU A 37 4.54 8.72 20.57
CA GLU A 37 3.48 9.69 20.30
C GLU A 37 3.98 11.14 20.43
N LEU A 38 4.68 11.46 21.52
CA LEU A 38 5.27 12.79 21.71
C LEU A 38 6.30 13.13 20.60
N GLY A 39 7.10 12.16 20.19
CA GLY A 39 8.02 12.30 19.07
C GLY A 39 7.31 12.62 17.76
N LEU A 40 6.25 11.89 17.43
CA LEU A 40 5.44 12.12 16.24
C LEU A 40 4.73 13.46 16.25
N LEU A 41 4.09 13.84 17.37
CA LEU A 41 3.42 15.16 17.51
C LEU A 41 4.40 16.30 17.30
N ARG A 42 5.61 16.18 17.83
CA ARG A 42 6.65 17.19 17.66
C ARG A 42 7.16 17.28 16.21
N MET A 43 7.26 16.13 15.51
CA MET A 43 7.65 16.10 14.09
C MET A 43 6.60 16.73 13.17
N VAL A 44 5.32 16.53 13.49
CA VAL A 44 4.19 17.07 12.70
C VAL A 44 3.86 18.52 13.08
N GLY A 45 4.51 19.09 14.11
CA GLY A 45 4.21 20.44 14.57
C GLY A 45 2.83 20.59 15.24
N ALA A 46 2.21 19.47 15.63
CA ALA A 46 0.91 19.47 16.29
C ALA A 46 1.03 19.87 17.76
N ALA A 47 -0.04 20.47 18.32
CA ALA A 47 -0.09 20.84 19.73
C ALA A 47 0.07 19.59 20.62
N THR A 48 0.96 19.67 21.61
CA THR A 48 1.30 18.59 22.53
C THR A 48 0.23 18.30 23.60
N ASP A 49 -0.91 18.98 23.51
CA ASP A 49 -2.01 18.87 24.49
C ASP A 49 -2.88 17.61 24.32
N MET A 50 -2.58 16.76 23.34
CA MET A 50 -3.27 15.48 23.21
C MET A 50 -2.82 14.54 24.32
N VAL A 51 -3.74 14.27 25.24
CA VAL A 51 -3.52 13.34 26.36
C VAL A 51 -3.49 11.90 25.79
N TYR A 52 -2.33 11.25 25.90
CA TYR A 52 -2.20 9.82 25.64
C TYR A 52 -3.20 9.04 26.50
N ARG A 53 -4.25 8.50 25.86
CA ARG A 53 -5.24 7.69 26.54
C ARG A 53 -4.91 6.22 26.35
N VAL A 54 -4.50 5.57 27.44
CA VAL A 54 -4.38 4.12 27.46
C VAL A 54 -5.78 3.53 27.35
N SER A 55 -6.10 2.89 26.24
CA SER A 55 -7.39 2.23 26.04
C SER A 55 -7.50 1.00 26.92
N ALA A 56 -8.47 0.97 27.84
CA ALA A 56 -8.75 -0.20 28.66
C ALA A 56 -9.08 -1.45 27.81
N GLY A 57 -9.76 -1.26 26.67
CA GLY A 57 -10.03 -2.32 25.72
C GLY A 57 -8.75 -2.90 25.10
N GLY A 58 -7.79 -2.04 24.74
CA GLY A 58 -6.48 -2.47 24.22
C GLY A 58 -5.67 -3.24 25.26
N LEU A 59 -5.70 -2.80 26.52
CA LEU A 59 -5.05 -3.52 27.63
C LEU A 59 -5.66 -4.91 27.85
N LEU A 60 -6.98 -5.01 27.92
CA LEU A 60 -7.70 -6.28 28.09
C LEU A 60 -7.44 -7.24 26.94
N LEU A 61 -7.46 -6.74 25.69
CA LEU A 61 -7.18 -7.55 24.51
C LEU A 61 -5.73 -8.06 24.50
N THR A 62 -4.77 -7.22 24.85
CA THR A 62 -3.35 -7.62 24.98
C THR A 62 -3.18 -8.67 26.06
N LEU A 63 -3.78 -8.46 27.23
CA LEU A 63 -3.72 -9.38 28.37
C LEU A 63 -4.35 -10.73 28.03
N GLY A 64 -5.51 -10.73 27.38
CA GLY A 64 -6.20 -11.94 26.92
C GLY A 64 -5.40 -12.72 25.87
N LEU A 65 -4.83 -12.03 24.91
CA LEU A 65 -4.03 -12.64 23.85
C LEU A 65 -2.76 -13.30 24.40
N TYR A 66 -2.00 -12.60 25.23
CA TYR A 66 -0.78 -13.16 25.82
C TYR A 66 -1.09 -14.25 26.87
N ALA A 67 -2.13 -14.10 27.67
CA ALA A 67 -2.60 -15.17 28.57
C ALA A 67 -2.96 -16.44 27.78
N GLY A 68 -3.64 -16.30 26.63
CA GLY A 68 -3.92 -17.40 25.71
C GLY A 68 -2.65 -18.06 25.16
N ILE A 69 -1.65 -17.28 24.75
CA ILE A 69 -0.36 -17.80 24.29
C ILE A 69 0.36 -18.56 25.41
N PHE A 70 0.47 -18.00 26.61
CA PHE A 70 1.10 -18.69 27.74
C PHE A 70 0.35 -19.97 28.14
N LEU A 71 -0.98 -19.96 28.07
CA LEU A 71 -1.80 -21.13 28.29
C LEU A 71 -1.50 -22.24 27.25
N LEU A 72 -1.40 -21.89 25.98
CA LEU A 72 -1.04 -22.85 24.93
C LEU A 72 0.37 -23.40 25.09
N ILE A 73 1.33 -22.57 25.50
CA ILE A 73 2.69 -23.02 25.84
C ILE A 73 2.67 -24.00 27.01
N LEU A 74 1.92 -23.68 28.05
CA LEU A 74 1.76 -24.54 29.23
C LEU A 74 1.15 -25.88 28.87
N ILE A 75 0.04 -25.89 28.12
CA ILE A 75 -0.63 -27.13 27.67
C ILE A 75 0.34 -27.95 26.81
N SER A 76 1.04 -27.33 25.86
CA SER A 76 2.03 -27.99 25.00
C SER A 76 3.16 -28.63 25.83
N SER A 77 3.65 -27.93 26.86
CA SER A 77 4.71 -28.42 27.74
C SER A 77 4.21 -29.58 28.63
N LEU A 78 3.01 -29.47 29.19
CA LEU A 78 2.40 -30.54 30.00
C LEU A 78 2.12 -31.79 29.15
N LEU A 79 1.61 -31.63 27.92
CA LEU A 79 1.40 -32.76 27.02
C LEU A 79 2.73 -33.45 26.64
N ARG A 80 3.79 -32.69 26.50
CA ARG A 80 5.13 -33.23 26.20
C ARG A 80 5.69 -34.02 27.35
N VAL A 81 5.57 -33.52 28.59
CA VAL A 81 5.95 -34.25 29.83
C VAL A 81 5.08 -35.47 30.05
N GLY A 82 3.76 -35.35 29.84
CA GLY A 82 2.82 -36.48 29.98
C GLY A 82 3.13 -37.67 29.05
N ARG A 83 3.56 -37.36 27.79
CA ARG A 83 3.88 -38.36 26.76
C ARG A 83 5.30 -38.91 26.85
N SER A 84 6.22 -38.29 27.60
CA SER A 84 7.59 -38.75 27.74
C SER A 84 7.71 -39.71 28.94
N THR A 85 8.54 -40.77 28.82
CA THR A 85 8.92 -41.64 29.93
C THR A 85 10.17 -41.09 30.61
N ALA A 86 10.29 -41.25 31.93
CA ALA A 86 11.43 -40.79 32.73
C ALA A 86 12.77 -41.29 32.16
N VAL A 87 12.78 -42.52 31.64
CA VAL A 87 13.96 -43.16 31.01
C VAL A 87 14.33 -42.45 29.69
N GLN A 88 13.36 -42.02 28.90
CA GLN A 88 13.61 -41.27 27.66
C GLN A 88 14.19 -39.88 27.94
N LEU A 89 13.75 -39.21 29.00
CA LEU A 89 14.30 -37.92 29.42
C LEU A 89 15.78 -38.02 29.86
N MET A 90 16.12 -39.06 30.63
CA MET A 90 17.51 -39.29 31.04
C MET A 90 18.39 -39.74 29.86
N ARG A 91 17.87 -40.53 28.93
CA ARG A 91 18.60 -41.02 27.76
C ARG A 91 18.76 -39.96 26.68
N SER A 92 17.86 -38.98 26.59
CA SER A 92 17.94 -37.90 25.62
C SER A 92 19.17 -36.99 25.79
N GLN A 93 19.73 -36.92 27.02
CA GLN A 93 21.00 -36.22 27.29
C GLN A 93 22.23 -36.99 26.81
N ALA A 94 22.12 -38.33 26.76
CA ALA A 94 23.24 -39.23 26.39
C ALA A 94 23.22 -39.64 24.89
N GLU A 95 22.03 -39.58 24.24
CA GLU A 95 21.93 -39.87 22.81
C GLU A 95 22.34 -38.60 22.02
N GLY A 96 23.43 -38.66 21.28
CA GLY A 96 23.86 -37.63 20.37
C GLY A 96 22.76 -37.30 19.35
N GLU A 97 22.68 -36.06 18.96
CA GLU A 97 21.63 -35.59 17.98
C GLU A 97 21.80 -36.35 16.65
N LYS A 98 20.71 -36.99 16.21
CA LYS A 98 20.71 -37.65 14.89
C LYS A 98 20.95 -36.63 13.78
N PRO A 99 21.82 -36.90 12.79
CA PRO A 99 22.13 -35.97 11.72
C PRO A 99 20.84 -35.59 10.98
N PRO A 100 20.60 -34.29 10.74
CA PRO A 100 19.38 -33.84 10.10
C PRO A 100 19.28 -34.38 8.67
N ARG A 101 18.13 -34.93 8.29
CA ARG A 101 17.82 -35.28 6.91
C ARG A 101 17.44 -34.01 6.16
N ALA A 102 18.06 -33.74 5.02
CA ALA A 102 17.69 -32.64 4.18
C ALA A 102 16.36 -32.96 3.45
N ASN A 103 15.29 -32.23 3.78
CA ASN A 103 14.03 -32.30 3.04
C ASN A 103 14.11 -31.39 1.81
N TRP A 104 14.64 -31.93 0.71
CA TRP A 104 14.78 -31.19 -0.56
C TRP A 104 13.44 -30.68 -1.08
N ALA A 105 12.36 -31.44 -0.90
CA ALA A 105 11.01 -31.03 -1.29
C ALA A 105 10.59 -29.73 -0.61
N LEU A 106 10.83 -29.59 0.71
CA LEU A 106 10.52 -28.37 1.46
C LEU A 106 11.42 -27.19 1.07
N ALA A 107 12.68 -27.44 0.73
CA ALA A 107 13.58 -26.41 0.23
C ALA A 107 13.14 -25.88 -1.15
N VAL A 108 12.77 -26.77 -2.08
CA VAL A 108 12.25 -26.42 -3.40
C VAL A 108 10.90 -25.67 -3.24
N LEU A 109 10.01 -26.16 -2.38
CA LEU A 109 8.74 -25.48 -2.11
C LEU A 109 8.97 -24.05 -1.58
N GLY A 110 9.95 -23.85 -0.69
CA GLY A 110 10.33 -22.52 -0.20
C GLY A 110 10.77 -21.58 -1.32
N ILE A 111 11.59 -22.08 -2.27
CA ILE A 111 12.03 -21.31 -3.44
C ILE A 111 10.84 -20.97 -4.35
N LEU A 112 9.95 -21.93 -4.61
CA LEU A 112 8.77 -21.72 -5.44
C LEU A 112 7.80 -20.70 -4.82
N LEU A 113 7.56 -20.76 -3.51
CA LEU A 113 6.75 -19.78 -2.80
C LEU A 113 7.37 -18.39 -2.86
N LEU A 114 8.67 -18.27 -2.71
CA LEU A 114 9.39 -17.01 -2.79
C LEU A 114 9.30 -16.42 -4.21
N ALA A 115 9.55 -17.24 -5.22
CA ALA A 115 9.43 -16.83 -6.63
C ALA A 115 7.99 -16.42 -6.98
N GLY A 116 6.99 -17.15 -6.49
CA GLY A 116 5.58 -16.81 -6.65
C GLY A 116 5.21 -15.48 -6.00
N ALA A 117 5.70 -15.22 -4.79
CA ALA A 117 5.48 -13.95 -4.10
C ALA A 117 6.08 -12.75 -4.87
N TYR A 118 7.31 -12.90 -5.39
CA TYR A 118 7.93 -11.86 -6.22
C TYR A 118 7.21 -11.68 -7.55
N TYR A 119 6.77 -12.77 -8.19
CA TYR A 119 5.97 -12.68 -9.40
C TYR A 119 4.68 -11.89 -9.19
N LEU A 120 3.94 -12.18 -8.11
CA LEU A 120 2.76 -11.42 -7.72
C LEU A 120 3.08 -9.93 -7.52
N ALA A 121 4.15 -9.63 -6.77
CA ALA A 121 4.55 -8.25 -6.47
C ALA A 121 4.90 -7.42 -7.72
N VAL A 122 5.48 -8.05 -8.75
CA VAL A 122 5.86 -7.35 -10.00
C VAL A 122 4.69 -7.24 -10.99
N THR A 123 3.78 -8.21 -10.99
CA THR A 123 2.70 -8.29 -12.00
C THR A 123 1.53 -7.38 -11.65
N ILE A 124 1.23 -7.20 -10.35
CA ILE A 124 0.07 -6.41 -9.93
C ILE A 124 0.43 -4.93 -9.94
N ARG A 125 -0.22 -4.16 -10.82
CA ARG A 125 -0.02 -2.72 -10.98
C ARG A 125 -1.17 -1.87 -10.45
N GLU A 126 -2.33 -2.47 -10.24
CA GLU A 126 -3.52 -1.77 -9.76
C GLU A 126 -3.48 -1.60 -8.24
N PRO A 127 -3.63 -0.37 -7.70
CA PRO A 127 -3.52 -0.12 -6.26
C PRO A 127 -4.51 -0.90 -5.40
N LEU A 128 -5.76 -1.05 -5.84
CA LEU A 128 -6.80 -1.79 -5.09
C LEU A 128 -6.55 -3.30 -5.09
N ALA A 129 -6.16 -3.87 -6.25
CA ALA A 129 -5.78 -5.27 -6.34
C ALA A 129 -4.49 -5.54 -5.55
N ALA A 130 -3.52 -4.59 -5.58
CA ALA A 130 -2.28 -4.68 -4.82
C ALA A 130 -2.55 -4.81 -3.32
N LEU A 131 -3.51 -4.07 -2.77
CA LEU A 131 -3.85 -4.14 -1.34
C LEU A 131 -4.32 -5.55 -0.93
N THR A 132 -5.15 -6.18 -1.75
CA THR A 132 -5.67 -7.53 -1.47
C THR A 132 -4.58 -8.60 -1.59
N TRP A 133 -3.80 -8.56 -2.66
CA TRP A 133 -2.74 -9.53 -2.92
C TRP A 133 -1.48 -9.32 -2.06
N PHE A 134 -1.30 -8.12 -1.50
CA PHE A 134 -0.20 -7.79 -0.61
C PHE A 134 -0.14 -8.74 0.60
N PHE A 135 -1.27 -8.95 1.29
CA PHE A 135 -1.30 -9.86 2.44
C PHE A 135 -0.95 -11.30 2.05
N ALA A 136 -1.45 -11.78 0.91
CA ALA A 136 -1.11 -13.10 0.41
C ALA A 136 0.39 -13.22 0.10
N ALA A 137 0.96 -12.23 -0.58
CA ALA A 137 2.39 -12.19 -0.89
C ALA A 137 3.25 -12.17 0.38
N VAL A 138 2.90 -11.37 1.39
CA VAL A 138 3.61 -11.31 2.68
C VAL A 138 3.58 -12.66 3.39
N LEU A 139 2.42 -13.33 3.45
CA LEU A 139 2.30 -14.66 4.05
C LEU A 139 3.15 -15.69 3.30
N MET A 140 3.17 -15.63 1.97
CA MET A 140 4.03 -16.49 1.14
C MET A 140 5.51 -16.25 1.42
N VAL A 141 5.97 -15.01 1.54
CA VAL A 141 7.36 -14.67 1.89
C VAL A 141 7.72 -15.16 3.28
N ILE A 142 6.85 -14.98 4.27
CA ILE A 142 7.06 -15.47 5.63
C ILE A 142 7.22 -16.99 5.62
N ALA A 143 6.27 -17.71 5.01
CA ALA A 143 6.33 -19.18 4.91
C ALA A 143 7.58 -19.65 4.15
N ALA A 144 7.91 -19.01 3.02
CA ALA A 144 9.13 -19.30 2.25
C ALA A 144 10.40 -19.10 3.09
N THR A 145 10.47 -18.01 3.85
CA THR A 145 11.62 -17.71 4.72
C THR A 145 11.81 -18.80 5.77
N TYR A 146 10.75 -19.21 6.46
CA TYR A 146 10.84 -20.33 7.41
C TYR A 146 11.29 -21.62 6.74
N LEU A 147 10.73 -21.98 5.59
CA LEU A 147 11.10 -23.19 4.85
C LEU A 147 12.55 -23.16 4.39
N LEU A 148 13.04 -22.02 3.91
CA LEU A 148 14.42 -21.86 3.45
C LEU A 148 15.41 -21.88 4.61
N PHE A 149 15.09 -21.25 5.75
CA PHE A 149 15.99 -21.30 6.91
C PHE A 149 16.02 -22.68 7.56
N ILE A 150 14.90 -23.39 7.67
CA ILE A 150 14.84 -24.71 8.33
C ILE A 150 15.35 -25.81 7.40
N SER A 151 14.86 -25.89 6.16
CA SER A 151 15.17 -26.98 5.23
C SER A 151 16.20 -26.61 4.18
N GLY A 152 16.14 -25.39 3.65
CA GLY A 152 17.03 -24.90 2.62
C GLY A 152 18.47 -24.77 3.11
N SER A 153 18.69 -24.26 4.33
CA SER A 153 20.03 -24.15 4.92
C SER A 153 20.69 -25.52 5.12
N VAL A 154 19.91 -26.51 5.59
CA VAL A 154 20.40 -27.90 5.73
C VAL A 154 20.68 -28.51 4.36
N ALA A 155 19.81 -28.27 3.37
CA ALA A 155 20.01 -28.75 2.00
C ALA A 155 21.28 -28.13 1.37
N LEU A 156 21.48 -26.82 1.54
CA LEU A 156 22.66 -26.10 1.07
C LEU A 156 23.95 -26.64 1.71
N CYS A 157 23.95 -26.81 3.04
CA CYS A 157 25.12 -27.39 3.73
C CYS A 157 25.45 -28.81 3.23
N ARG A 158 24.43 -29.63 2.96
CA ARG A 158 24.66 -30.97 2.37
C ARG A 158 25.13 -30.91 0.94
N LEU A 159 24.69 -29.93 0.16
CA LEU A 159 25.24 -29.72 -1.19
C LEU A 159 26.72 -29.36 -1.15
N LEU A 160 27.10 -28.48 -0.21
CA LEU A 160 28.54 -28.12 0.02
C LEU A 160 29.35 -29.31 0.50
N GLN A 161 28.79 -30.23 1.29
CA GLN A 161 29.45 -31.46 1.71
C GLN A 161 29.69 -32.42 0.55
N LYS A 162 28.89 -32.41 -0.53
CA LYS A 162 29.07 -33.24 -1.71
C LYS A 162 30.25 -32.81 -2.58
N ASN A 163 30.76 -31.58 -2.43
CA ASN A 163 31.91 -31.09 -3.18
C ASN A 163 33.22 -31.37 -2.41
N PRO A 164 34.03 -32.41 -2.78
CA PRO A 164 35.18 -32.79 -2.03
C PRO A 164 36.26 -31.71 -1.96
N ARG A 165 36.42 -30.93 -3.04
CA ARG A 165 37.45 -29.86 -3.11
C ARG A 165 37.15 -28.72 -2.13
N PHE A 166 35.91 -28.46 -1.81
CA PHE A 166 35.51 -27.43 -0.86
C PHE A 166 35.43 -27.96 0.57
N TYR A 167 34.83 -29.14 0.76
CA TYR A 167 34.55 -29.69 2.08
C TYR A 167 35.77 -30.13 2.84
N TYR A 168 36.74 -30.81 2.18
CA TYR A 168 37.93 -31.34 2.85
C TYR A 168 39.05 -30.32 3.14
N GLN A 169 38.78 -29.02 2.90
CA GLN A 169 39.68 -27.98 3.40
C GLN A 169 39.54 -27.86 4.92
N LYS A 170 40.64 -27.81 5.66
CA LYS A 170 40.71 -27.82 7.13
C LYS A 170 39.76 -26.78 7.77
N ARG A 171 39.59 -25.62 7.14
CA ARG A 171 38.78 -24.51 7.62
C ARG A 171 37.30 -24.72 7.36
N HIS A 172 36.90 -25.36 6.26
CA HIS A 172 35.51 -25.54 5.85
C HIS A 172 34.89 -26.79 6.48
N PHE A 173 35.63 -27.85 6.71
CA PHE A 173 35.17 -29.10 7.28
C PHE A 173 34.46 -28.92 8.63
N VAL A 174 35.14 -28.23 9.57
CA VAL A 174 34.59 -27.99 10.91
C VAL A 174 33.39 -27.04 10.85
N SER A 175 33.52 -25.96 10.05
CA SER A 175 32.43 -24.94 9.94
C SER A 175 31.16 -25.51 9.32
N VAL A 176 31.23 -26.22 8.20
CA VAL A 176 30.09 -26.78 7.52
C VAL A 176 29.42 -27.90 8.35
N SER A 177 30.23 -28.77 8.96
CA SER A 177 29.73 -29.83 9.83
C SER A 177 28.98 -29.28 11.05
N SER A 178 29.57 -28.28 11.72
CA SER A 178 28.96 -27.63 12.87
C SER A 178 27.67 -26.85 12.45
N LEU A 179 27.68 -26.20 11.29
CA LEU A 179 26.57 -25.40 10.78
C LEU A 179 25.31 -26.26 10.52
N VAL A 180 25.45 -27.47 9.97
CA VAL A 180 24.34 -28.39 9.72
C VAL A 180 23.52 -28.65 11.00
N TYR A 181 24.17 -28.92 12.11
CA TYR A 181 23.50 -29.19 13.38
C TYR A 181 22.88 -27.92 13.99
N ARG A 182 23.60 -26.80 13.94
CA ARG A 182 23.13 -25.50 14.44
C ARG A 182 21.91 -24.99 13.67
N MET A 183 21.92 -25.10 12.33
CA MET A 183 20.81 -24.65 11.49
C MET A 183 19.53 -25.44 11.74
N LYS A 184 19.61 -26.75 11.95
CA LYS A 184 18.42 -27.54 12.30
C LYS A 184 17.78 -27.04 13.59
N ARG A 185 18.57 -26.67 14.58
CA ARG A 185 18.09 -26.27 15.92
C ARG A 185 17.63 -24.81 15.95
N ASN A 186 18.35 -23.93 15.30
CA ASN A 186 18.15 -22.48 15.38
C ASN A 186 17.52 -21.87 14.12
N GLY A 187 17.23 -22.67 13.07
CA GLY A 187 16.72 -22.18 11.79
C GLY A 187 15.45 -21.36 11.90
N ALA A 188 14.51 -21.79 12.75
CA ALA A 188 13.28 -21.03 12.98
C ALA A 188 13.54 -19.69 13.70
N GLY A 189 14.44 -19.68 14.69
CA GLY A 189 14.81 -18.44 15.38
C GLY A 189 15.51 -17.45 14.45
N LEU A 190 16.42 -17.93 13.59
CA LEU A 190 17.09 -17.09 12.59
C LEU A 190 16.09 -16.56 11.54
N ALA A 191 15.13 -17.37 11.11
CA ALA A 191 14.05 -16.94 10.23
C ALA A 191 13.23 -15.81 10.87
N SER A 192 12.84 -15.96 12.15
CA SER A 192 12.11 -14.93 12.88
C SER A 192 12.90 -13.61 12.97
N ILE A 193 14.20 -13.68 13.30
CA ILE A 193 15.08 -12.50 13.36
C ILE A 193 15.18 -11.84 11.98
N CYS A 194 15.34 -12.63 10.92
CA CYS A 194 15.40 -12.14 9.55
C CYS A 194 14.11 -11.43 9.17
N ILE A 195 12.93 -12.03 9.45
CA ILE A 195 11.62 -11.44 9.16
C ILE A 195 11.44 -10.12 9.93
N LEU A 196 11.70 -10.13 11.25
CA LEU A 196 11.58 -8.92 12.08
C LEU A 196 12.52 -7.80 11.61
N GLY A 197 13.80 -8.14 11.32
CA GLY A 197 14.77 -7.18 10.80
C GLY A 197 14.33 -6.60 9.45
N THR A 198 13.83 -7.44 8.56
CA THR A 198 13.31 -7.00 7.25
C THR A 198 12.09 -6.10 7.42
N MET A 199 11.16 -6.43 8.32
CA MET A 199 9.99 -5.58 8.59
C MET A 199 10.39 -4.19 9.09
N VAL A 200 11.36 -4.11 10.01
CA VAL A 200 11.87 -2.82 10.50
C VAL A 200 12.52 -2.01 9.37
N LEU A 201 13.36 -2.66 8.55
CA LEU A 201 14.01 -2.00 7.40
C LEU A 201 13.00 -1.50 6.36
N VAL A 202 11.99 -2.32 6.04
CA VAL A 202 10.91 -1.93 5.11
C VAL A 202 10.13 -0.74 5.68
N MET A 203 9.80 -0.76 6.97
CA MET A 203 9.08 0.31 7.63
C MET A 203 9.87 1.62 7.60
N LEU A 204 11.15 1.60 7.96
CA LEU A 204 12.03 2.76 7.88
C LEU A 204 12.17 3.28 6.45
N SER A 205 12.43 2.40 5.49
CA SER A 205 12.57 2.76 4.09
C SER A 205 11.29 3.38 3.52
N SER A 206 10.13 2.75 3.76
CA SER A 206 8.84 3.26 3.29
C SER A 206 8.50 4.62 3.91
N THR A 207 8.72 4.79 5.21
CA THR A 207 8.48 6.07 5.89
C THR A 207 9.40 7.17 5.34
N THR A 208 10.67 6.85 5.13
CA THR A 208 11.64 7.78 4.56
C THR A 208 11.27 8.17 3.12
N CYS A 209 10.90 7.20 2.30
CA CYS A 209 10.43 7.46 0.92
C CYS A 209 9.17 8.32 0.90
N LEU A 210 8.21 8.04 1.80
CA LEU A 210 7.00 8.87 1.90
C LEU A 210 7.31 10.28 2.35
N TYR A 211 8.21 10.46 3.32
CA TYR A 211 8.59 11.78 3.80
C TYR A 211 9.26 12.64 2.72
N PHE A 212 10.28 12.09 2.04
CA PHE A 212 10.97 12.81 0.95
C PHE A 212 10.15 12.90 -0.33
N GLY A 213 9.25 11.95 -0.59
CA GLY A 213 8.38 11.97 -1.77
C GLY A 213 7.08 12.75 -1.58
N ALA A 214 6.78 13.26 -0.37
CA ALA A 214 5.53 13.98 -0.11
C ALA A 214 5.44 15.26 -0.92
N GLU A 215 6.51 16.02 -1.00
CA GLU A 215 6.61 17.28 -1.77
C GLU A 215 6.37 17.02 -3.27
N ASP A 216 7.09 16.05 -3.84
CA ASP A 216 6.92 15.67 -5.25
C ASP A 216 5.51 15.14 -5.54
N SER A 217 4.92 14.39 -4.60
CA SER A 217 3.54 13.92 -4.72
C SER A 217 2.54 15.06 -4.69
N LEU A 218 2.75 16.08 -3.86
CA LEU A 218 1.90 17.26 -3.80
C LEU A 218 1.95 18.04 -5.11
N HIS A 219 3.15 18.34 -5.63
CA HIS A 219 3.31 19.01 -6.92
C HIS A 219 2.77 18.19 -8.10
N THR A 220 2.89 16.85 -8.03
CA THR A 220 2.31 15.98 -9.06
C THR A 220 0.78 15.97 -9.02
N ARG A 221 0.18 16.06 -7.84
CA ARG A 221 -1.27 16.07 -7.66
C ARG A 221 -1.88 17.46 -7.80
N TYR A 222 -1.17 18.48 -7.36
CA TYR A 222 -1.57 19.87 -7.38
C TYR A 222 -0.47 20.69 -8.06
N PRO A 223 -0.49 20.78 -9.39
CA PRO A 223 0.60 21.38 -10.16
C PRO A 223 0.64 22.92 -10.10
N ARG A 224 -0.27 23.53 -9.33
CA ARG A 224 -0.32 24.99 -9.09
C ARG A 224 -0.29 25.26 -7.59
N ASP A 225 0.15 26.46 -7.21
CA ASP A 225 0.18 26.89 -5.80
C ASP A 225 -1.22 26.91 -5.20
N GLU A 226 -2.20 27.42 -5.94
CA GLU A 226 -3.59 27.47 -5.55
C GLU A 226 -4.46 26.66 -6.52
N ASN A 227 -5.31 25.80 -5.97
CA ASN A 227 -6.16 24.93 -6.73
C ASN A 227 -7.59 25.00 -6.18
N ILE A 228 -8.50 25.54 -6.96
CA ILE A 228 -9.90 25.72 -6.61
C ILE A 228 -10.71 24.76 -7.45
N THR A 229 -11.55 23.95 -6.82
CA THR A 229 -12.51 23.09 -7.50
C THR A 229 -13.92 23.40 -7.00
N ALA A 230 -14.79 23.83 -7.88
CA ALA A 230 -16.20 24.02 -7.60
C ALA A 230 -17.02 22.87 -8.17
N TYR A 231 -17.98 22.39 -7.39
CA TYR A 231 -18.89 21.33 -7.78
C TYR A 231 -20.27 21.91 -8.08
N PHE A 232 -20.92 21.45 -9.14
CA PHE A 232 -22.21 21.93 -9.59
C PHE A 232 -23.23 20.78 -9.65
N PRO A 233 -24.48 21.01 -9.20
CA PRO A 233 -25.52 19.98 -9.26
C PRO A 233 -26.01 19.73 -10.69
N ASP A 234 -25.96 20.74 -11.56
CA ASP A 234 -26.49 20.68 -12.93
C ASP A 234 -25.69 21.57 -13.89
N ARG A 235 -26.01 21.44 -15.19
CA ARG A 235 -25.35 22.21 -16.28
C ARG A 235 -25.67 23.71 -16.23
N ALA A 236 -26.89 24.07 -15.78
CA ALA A 236 -27.29 25.47 -15.74
C ALA A 236 -26.50 26.24 -14.69
N SER A 237 -26.36 25.66 -13.48
CA SER A 237 -25.52 26.20 -12.42
C SER A 237 -24.05 26.29 -12.84
N GLN A 238 -23.52 25.26 -13.49
CA GLN A 238 -22.14 25.26 -14.00
C GLN A 238 -21.90 26.40 -15.02
N SER A 239 -22.92 26.76 -15.82
CA SER A 239 -22.78 27.83 -16.83
C SER A 239 -23.03 29.22 -16.25
N GLY A 240 -23.95 29.33 -15.27
CA GLY A 240 -24.38 30.63 -14.72
C GLY A 240 -23.43 31.20 -13.66
N ASP A 241 -22.87 30.34 -12.80
CA ASP A 241 -22.12 30.79 -11.63
C ASP A 241 -20.63 31.04 -11.88
N LEU A 242 -20.07 30.64 -13.05
CA LEU A 242 -18.65 30.75 -13.32
C LEU A 242 -18.14 32.21 -13.31
N THR A 243 -18.91 33.16 -13.80
CA THR A 243 -18.49 34.57 -13.83
C THR A 243 -18.39 35.13 -12.42
N SER A 244 -19.34 34.79 -11.55
CA SER A 244 -19.32 35.22 -10.15
C SER A 244 -18.14 34.60 -9.39
N LEU A 245 -17.84 33.31 -9.63
CA LEU A 245 -16.71 32.62 -9.04
C LEU A 245 -15.38 33.21 -9.48
N ARG A 246 -15.20 33.43 -10.79
CA ARG A 246 -14.00 34.09 -11.33
C ARG A 246 -13.77 35.46 -10.70
N THR A 247 -14.84 36.28 -10.59
CA THR A 247 -14.78 37.60 -9.99
C THR A 247 -14.40 37.51 -8.51
N ALA A 248 -15.01 36.56 -7.77
CA ALA A 248 -14.71 36.37 -6.36
C ALA A 248 -13.23 35.93 -6.12
N VAL A 249 -12.71 35.04 -6.96
CA VAL A 249 -11.31 34.63 -6.90
C VAL A 249 -10.38 35.79 -7.24
N ALA A 250 -10.64 36.52 -8.33
CA ALA A 250 -9.85 37.68 -8.71
C ALA A 250 -9.83 38.77 -7.63
N ASP A 251 -10.97 39.02 -6.98
CA ASP A 251 -11.07 39.97 -5.87
C ASP A 251 -10.35 39.49 -4.61
N ALA A 252 -10.34 38.20 -4.34
CA ALA A 252 -9.59 37.62 -3.23
C ALA A 252 -8.08 37.75 -3.45
N VAL A 253 -7.58 37.40 -4.63
CA VAL A 253 -6.17 37.54 -5.02
C VAL A 253 -5.75 39.00 -4.95
N ARG A 254 -6.56 39.92 -5.48
CA ARG A 254 -6.27 41.38 -5.45
C ARG A 254 -6.20 41.92 -4.01
N ARG A 255 -7.07 41.43 -3.13
CA ARG A 255 -7.06 41.83 -1.70
C ARG A 255 -5.82 41.33 -0.96
N SER A 256 -5.20 40.24 -1.40
CA SER A 256 -3.95 39.73 -0.82
C SER A 256 -2.71 40.50 -1.30
N GLY A 257 -2.87 41.45 -2.25
CA GLY A 257 -1.73 42.21 -2.82
C GLY A 257 -0.86 41.39 -3.76
N MET A 258 -1.36 40.23 -4.22
CA MET A 258 -0.67 39.34 -5.16
C MET A 258 -1.35 39.31 -6.52
N SER A 259 -0.70 38.77 -7.53
CA SER A 259 -1.28 38.50 -8.85
C SER A 259 -1.31 37.02 -9.15
N ALA A 260 -2.38 36.58 -9.83
CA ALA A 260 -2.47 35.21 -10.33
C ALA A 260 -1.71 35.11 -11.66
N VAL A 261 -0.77 34.17 -11.73
CA VAL A 261 -0.01 33.87 -12.96
C VAL A 261 -0.18 32.40 -13.31
N ASN A 262 0.15 32.03 -14.54
CA ASN A 262 0.08 30.64 -15.02
C ASN A 262 -1.30 29.98 -14.78
N VAL A 263 -2.37 30.69 -15.05
CA VAL A 263 -3.74 30.27 -14.80
C VAL A 263 -4.11 29.09 -15.70
N TRP A 264 -4.64 28.03 -15.08
CA TRP A 264 -5.33 26.94 -15.76
C TRP A 264 -6.79 26.89 -15.36
N GLU A 265 -7.66 26.87 -16.33
CA GLU A 265 -9.09 26.83 -16.11
C GLU A 265 -9.72 25.82 -17.06
N TYR A 266 -10.55 24.93 -16.53
CA TYR A 266 -11.32 23.99 -17.34
C TYR A 266 -12.56 23.50 -16.61
N ARG A 267 -13.57 23.12 -17.38
CA ARG A 267 -14.76 22.42 -16.89
C ARG A 267 -14.61 20.94 -17.15
N SER A 268 -15.18 20.13 -16.27
CA SER A 268 -15.21 18.69 -16.51
C SER A 268 -16.53 18.08 -16.00
N VAL A 269 -16.84 16.92 -16.56
CA VAL A 269 -17.90 16.05 -16.08
C VAL A 269 -17.33 14.67 -15.94
N SER A 270 -17.37 14.11 -14.74
CA SER A 270 -16.80 12.79 -14.47
C SER A 270 -17.77 11.83 -13.83
N SER A 271 -17.52 10.55 -14.01
CA SER A 271 -18.23 9.47 -13.34
C SER A 271 -17.37 8.20 -13.29
N VAL A 272 -17.59 7.42 -12.23
CA VAL A 272 -16.88 6.14 -12.05
C VAL A 272 -17.59 5.06 -12.85
N MET A 273 -16.87 4.50 -13.81
CA MET A 273 -17.35 3.50 -14.77
C MET A 273 -16.43 2.28 -14.81
N THR A 274 -16.81 1.28 -15.56
CA THR A 274 -15.93 0.17 -15.98
C THR A 274 -15.74 0.23 -17.48
N ILE A 275 -14.54 -0.16 -17.94
CA ILE A 275 -14.23 -0.27 -19.36
C ILE A 275 -13.95 -1.73 -19.70
N ARG A 276 -14.67 -2.30 -20.70
CA ARG A 276 -14.42 -3.62 -21.25
C ARG A 276 -14.57 -3.57 -22.76
N ASP A 277 -13.55 -3.98 -23.48
CA ASP A 277 -13.55 -4.04 -24.95
C ASP A 277 -14.03 -2.73 -25.62
N GLY A 278 -13.68 -1.58 -25.05
CA GLY A 278 -14.09 -0.27 -25.54
C GLY A 278 -15.52 0.13 -25.18
N VAL A 279 -16.22 -0.64 -24.35
CA VAL A 279 -17.54 -0.29 -23.83
C VAL A 279 -17.39 0.26 -22.42
N LEU A 280 -17.88 1.49 -22.24
CA LEU A 280 -18.01 2.17 -20.96
C LEU A 280 -19.37 1.85 -20.35
N SER A 281 -19.38 1.25 -19.16
CA SER A 281 -20.61 0.89 -18.43
C SER A 281 -20.57 1.41 -17.00
N PRO A 282 -21.74 1.72 -16.38
CA PRO A 282 -21.79 2.07 -14.97
C PRO A 282 -21.13 0.99 -14.09
N ASN A 283 -20.44 1.40 -13.05
CA ASN A 283 -19.76 0.46 -12.15
C ASN A 283 -20.75 -0.07 -11.08
N GLU A 284 -21.48 -1.13 -11.41
CA GLU A 284 -22.48 -1.77 -10.54
C GLU A 284 -21.90 -2.78 -9.53
N GLY A 285 -20.58 -2.91 -9.41
CA GLY A 285 -20.00 -3.93 -8.54
C GLY A 285 -18.47 -3.92 -8.40
N PHE A 286 -17.89 -5.07 -8.10
CA PHE A 286 -16.45 -5.28 -7.89
C PHE A 286 -15.63 -5.34 -9.20
N GLY A 287 -15.96 -4.51 -10.20
CA GLY A 287 -15.12 -4.35 -11.39
C GLY A 287 -13.93 -3.42 -11.10
N ASN A 288 -12.98 -3.35 -12.06
CA ASN A 288 -11.92 -2.36 -12.01
C ASN A 288 -12.52 -0.98 -12.31
N PRO A 289 -12.66 -0.10 -11.30
CA PRO A 289 -13.25 1.21 -11.51
C PRO A 289 -12.30 2.10 -12.31
N VAL A 290 -12.86 2.84 -13.26
CA VAL A 290 -12.18 3.86 -14.05
C VAL A 290 -12.97 5.16 -13.88
N ASP A 291 -12.32 6.23 -13.45
CA ASP A 291 -12.91 7.56 -13.43
C ASP A 291 -12.82 8.18 -14.83
N VAL A 292 -13.96 8.19 -15.53
CA VAL A 292 -14.08 8.72 -16.88
C VAL A 292 -14.41 10.19 -16.77
N THR A 293 -13.51 11.05 -17.24
CA THR A 293 -13.66 12.50 -17.18
C THR A 293 -13.72 13.10 -18.58
N LEU A 294 -14.79 13.81 -18.88
CA LEU A 294 -15.03 14.53 -20.12
C LEU A 294 -14.62 16.00 -19.96
N ILE A 295 -13.79 16.51 -20.87
CA ILE A 295 -13.35 17.90 -20.91
C ILE A 295 -13.69 18.49 -22.28
N PRO A 296 -14.29 19.69 -22.37
CA PRO A 296 -14.53 20.37 -23.64
C PRO A 296 -13.21 20.72 -24.33
N LEU A 297 -13.16 20.57 -25.64
CA LEU A 297 -11.97 20.88 -26.45
C LEU A 297 -11.53 22.35 -26.31
N ALA A 298 -12.47 23.26 -26.18
CA ALA A 298 -12.16 24.68 -25.97
C ALA A 298 -11.39 24.92 -24.66
N ASP A 299 -11.80 24.25 -23.58
CA ASP A 299 -11.14 24.36 -22.29
C ASP A 299 -9.77 23.66 -22.30
N TYR A 300 -9.66 22.52 -22.99
CA TYR A 300 -8.39 21.82 -23.20
C TYR A 300 -7.39 22.70 -23.99
N ASN A 301 -7.82 23.28 -25.12
CA ASN A 301 -6.96 24.14 -25.92
C ASN A 301 -6.50 25.36 -25.12
N ALA A 302 -7.39 25.99 -24.36
CA ALA A 302 -7.05 27.12 -23.50
C ALA A 302 -6.03 26.75 -22.41
N ALA A 303 -6.21 25.60 -21.77
CA ALA A 303 -5.32 25.15 -20.69
C ALA A 303 -3.94 24.69 -21.20
N MET A 304 -3.90 24.04 -22.36
CA MET A 304 -2.67 23.46 -22.91
C MET A 304 -1.98 24.37 -23.97
N GLY A 305 -2.61 25.48 -24.34
CA GLY A 305 -2.07 26.37 -25.41
C GLY A 305 -2.05 25.73 -26.79
N THR A 306 -3.05 24.89 -27.09
CA THR A 306 -3.16 24.16 -28.36
C THR A 306 -4.35 24.66 -29.17
N ASP A 307 -4.33 24.43 -30.50
CA ASP A 307 -5.41 24.75 -31.45
C ASP A 307 -5.97 23.49 -32.12
N LEU A 308 -6.23 22.44 -31.32
CA LEU A 308 -6.79 21.21 -31.85
C LEU A 308 -8.24 21.42 -32.29
N THR A 309 -8.63 20.68 -33.35
CA THR A 309 -10.01 20.65 -33.86
C THR A 309 -10.57 19.26 -33.75
N LEU A 310 -11.86 19.14 -33.43
CA LEU A 310 -12.51 17.85 -33.19
C LEU A 310 -13.94 17.89 -33.77
N PRO A 311 -14.26 17.08 -34.78
CA PRO A 311 -15.62 16.94 -35.29
C PRO A 311 -16.58 16.31 -34.24
N GLN A 312 -17.86 16.57 -34.38
CA GLN A 312 -18.90 15.93 -33.57
C GLN A 312 -18.84 14.39 -33.72
N GLY A 313 -19.03 13.67 -32.65
CA GLY A 313 -18.94 12.20 -32.60
C GLY A 313 -17.52 11.64 -32.51
N GLN A 314 -16.52 12.48 -32.43
CA GLN A 314 -15.13 12.07 -32.18
C GLN A 314 -14.65 12.53 -30.80
N VAL A 315 -13.65 11.83 -30.27
CA VAL A 315 -12.99 12.16 -29.00
C VAL A 315 -11.47 11.97 -29.11
N TYR A 316 -10.71 12.81 -28.42
CA TYR A 316 -9.33 12.49 -28.11
C TYR A 316 -9.27 11.77 -26.76
N VAL A 317 -8.37 10.78 -26.65
CA VAL A 317 -8.12 10.05 -25.41
C VAL A 317 -6.76 10.47 -24.89
N CYS A 318 -6.70 10.98 -23.66
CA CYS A 318 -5.42 11.25 -23.03
C CYS A 318 -4.81 9.93 -22.50
N ARG A 319 -3.50 9.78 -22.64
CA ARG A 319 -2.76 8.63 -22.14
C ARG A 319 -2.93 8.51 -20.63
N SER A 320 -3.35 7.34 -20.20
CA SER A 320 -3.58 7.01 -18.80
C SER A 320 -3.14 5.58 -18.48
N ARG A 321 -3.21 5.20 -17.22
CA ARG A 321 -2.92 3.81 -16.80
C ARG A 321 -3.87 2.76 -17.37
N THR A 322 -5.03 3.16 -17.89
CA THR A 322 -5.93 2.23 -18.60
C THR A 322 -5.27 1.55 -19.79
N GLY A 323 -4.25 2.17 -20.38
CA GLY A 323 -3.58 1.68 -21.59
C GLY A 323 -4.52 1.54 -22.79
N TYR A 324 -5.67 2.23 -22.77
CA TYR A 324 -6.65 2.14 -23.85
C TYR A 324 -6.06 2.65 -25.18
N GLN A 325 -6.11 1.80 -26.20
CA GLN A 325 -5.60 2.08 -27.56
C GLN A 325 -6.64 1.74 -28.63
N GLY A 326 -7.91 1.58 -28.25
CA GLY A 326 -8.98 1.29 -29.19
C GLY A 326 -9.29 2.47 -30.10
N THR A 327 -9.94 2.18 -31.24
CA THR A 327 -10.35 3.17 -32.23
C THR A 327 -11.73 3.76 -31.96
N SER A 328 -12.50 3.20 -31.04
CA SER A 328 -13.84 3.68 -30.69
C SER A 328 -14.19 3.38 -29.23
N LEU A 329 -14.88 4.30 -28.58
CA LEU A 329 -15.44 4.15 -27.25
C LEU A 329 -16.95 4.19 -27.33
N THR A 330 -17.62 3.16 -26.82
CA THR A 330 -19.09 3.06 -26.80
C THR A 330 -19.59 3.22 -25.38
N LEU A 331 -20.51 4.15 -25.18
CA LEU A 331 -21.21 4.28 -23.91
C LEU A 331 -22.36 3.27 -23.87
N GLN A 332 -22.43 2.43 -22.86
CA GLN A 332 -23.51 1.43 -22.73
C GLN A 332 -24.89 2.11 -22.78
N ASN A 333 -25.72 1.68 -23.72
CA ASN A 333 -27.01 2.31 -23.99
C ASN A 333 -26.93 3.81 -24.38
N GLY A 334 -25.81 4.23 -24.96
CA GLY A 334 -25.53 5.60 -25.38
C GLY A 334 -24.78 5.68 -26.70
N PRO A 335 -24.19 6.85 -27.02
CA PRO A 335 -23.46 7.04 -28.27
C PRO A 335 -22.14 6.26 -28.32
N THR A 336 -21.66 6.04 -29.55
CA THR A 336 -20.31 5.57 -29.83
C THR A 336 -19.49 6.77 -30.33
N TRP A 337 -18.36 7.00 -29.72
CA TRP A 337 -17.39 8.00 -30.12
C TRP A 337 -16.22 7.34 -30.87
N GLN A 338 -15.80 7.93 -31.98
CA GLN A 338 -14.58 7.53 -32.67
C GLN A 338 -13.37 8.21 -32.02
N VAL A 339 -12.30 7.46 -31.79
CA VAL A 339 -11.08 8.03 -31.24
C VAL A 339 -10.28 8.69 -32.36
N ALA A 340 -10.24 10.03 -32.35
CA ALA A 340 -9.50 10.83 -33.32
C ALA A 340 -7.97 10.73 -33.14
N GLY A 341 -7.53 10.45 -31.91
CA GLY A 341 -6.12 10.29 -31.58
C GLY A 341 -5.86 10.16 -30.09
N LEU A 342 -4.61 9.85 -29.77
CA LEU A 342 -4.13 9.79 -28.40
C LEU A 342 -3.33 11.05 -28.08
N LEU A 343 -3.67 11.74 -27.01
CA LEU A 343 -2.95 12.90 -26.49
C LEU A 343 -2.06 12.47 -25.32
N ASP A 344 -1.10 13.32 -25.00
CA ASP A 344 -0.31 13.13 -23.78
C ASP A 344 -1.17 13.37 -22.52
N ASN A 345 -0.64 13.04 -21.36
CA ASN A 345 -1.36 13.20 -20.10
C ASN A 345 -1.83 14.66 -19.91
N PHE A 346 -3.06 14.83 -19.43
CA PHE A 346 -3.62 16.15 -19.14
C PHE A 346 -3.03 16.67 -17.82
N SER A 347 -1.93 17.43 -17.93
CA SER A 347 -1.17 17.92 -16.77
C SER A 347 -1.90 18.87 -15.81
N PRO A 348 -2.89 19.71 -16.25
CA PRO A 348 -3.62 20.59 -15.33
C PRO A 348 -4.36 19.90 -14.19
N SER A 349 -4.74 18.63 -14.34
CA SER A 349 -5.44 17.85 -13.31
C SER A 349 -4.51 16.99 -12.47
N GLY A 350 -3.21 17.14 -12.62
CA GLY A 350 -2.21 16.30 -12.01
C GLY A 350 -1.98 14.98 -12.76
N SER A 351 -1.06 14.19 -12.27
CA SER A 351 -0.75 12.90 -12.88
C SER A 351 -1.74 11.82 -12.48
N ASP A 352 -2.16 10.98 -13.42
CA ASP A 352 -2.93 9.75 -13.16
C ASP A 352 -2.24 8.83 -12.12
N SER A 353 -0.91 8.89 -12.03
CA SER A 353 -0.13 8.15 -11.03
C SER A 353 -0.43 8.55 -9.59
N ALA A 354 -0.92 9.77 -9.35
CA ALA A 354 -1.31 10.26 -8.04
C ALA A 354 -2.73 9.84 -7.62
N SER A 355 -3.50 9.23 -8.53
CA SER A 355 -4.87 8.80 -8.27
C SER A 355 -4.94 7.33 -7.88
N VAL A 356 -5.79 7.01 -6.89
CA VAL A 356 -6.06 5.61 -6.45
C VAL A 356 -6.85 4.87 -7.52
N VAL A 357 -7.86 5.52 -8.10
CA VAL A 357 -8.67 4.99 -9.20
C VAL A 357 -8.03 5.40 -10.51
N THR A 358 -7.94 4.48 -11.45
CA THR A 358 -7.41 4.76 -12.80
C THR A 358 -8.29 5.79 -13.49
N GLN A 359 -7.70 6.82 -14.08
CA GLN A 359 -8.39 7.89 -14.77
C GLN A 359 -8.39 7.68 -16.29
N LEU A 360 -9.48 8.02 -16.96
CA LEU A 360 -9.60 8.08 -18.41
C LEU A 360 -10.14 9.47 -18.81
N TRP A 361 -9.27 10.27 -19.36
CA TRP A 361 -9.58 11.63 -19.80
C TRP A 361 -9.98 11.62 -21.25
N LEU A 362 -11.17 12.12 -21.52
CA LEU A 362 -11.73 12.23 -22.87
C LEU A 362 -11.94 13.70 -23.21
N ILE A 363 -11.29 14.16 -24.26
CA ILE A 363 -11.52 15.49 -24.79
C ILE A 363 -12.65 15.40 -25.81
N VAL A 364 -13.73 16.10 -25.54
CA VAL A 364 -14.96 16.10 -26.34
C VAL A 364 -15.17 17.44 -27.04
N PRO A 365 -15.88 17.51 -28.18
CA PRO A 365 -16.12 18.78 -28.89
C PRO A 365 -16.75 19.82 -27.98
N ASP A 366 -17.75 19.42 -27.21
CA ASP A 366 -18.47 20.27 -26.24
C ASP A 366 -19.09 19.43 -25.12
N LEU A 367 -19.71 20.06 -24.14
CA LEU A 367 -20.34 19.38 -23.01
C LEU A 367 -21.66 18.65 -23.35
N SER A 368 -22.13 18.64 -24.61
CA SER A 368 -23.30 17.84 -25.00
C SER A 368 -23.05 16.34 -24.89
N ALA A 369 -21.79 15.90 -25.07
CA ALA A 369 -21.38 14.51 -24.81
C ALA A 369 -21.59 14.11 -23.33
N ALA A 370 -21.47 15.06 -22.41
CA ALA A 370 -21.70 14.84 -20.99
C ALA A 370 -23.19 14.61 -20.65
N ASP A 371 -24.10 15.16 -21.43
CA ASP A 371 -25.53 14.92 -21.24
C ASP A 371 -25.90 13.45 -21.53
N ALA A 372 -25.22 12.83 -22.51
CA ALA A 372 -25.38 11.41 -22.78
C ALA A 372 -24.81 10.55 -21.64
N LEU A 373 -23.67 10.92 -21.09
CA LEU A 373 -23.10 10.26 -19.91
C LEU A 373 -24.06 10.36 -18.72
N GLU A 374 -24.58 11.54 -18.44
CA GLU A 374 -25.53 11.79 -17.34
C GLU A 374 -26.81 10.96 -17.48
N GLN A 375 -27.37 10.87 -18.70
CA GLN A 375 -28.54 10.03 -18.96
C GLN A 375 -28.29 8.56 -18.66
N VAL A 376 -27.13 8.02 -19.04
CA VAL A 376 -26.77 6.63 -18.78
C VAL A 376 -26.59 6.39 -17.29
N MET A 377 -25.90 7.30 -16.60
CA MET A 377 -25.62 7.18 -15.17
C MET A 377 -26.90 7.33 -14.33
N ASN A 378 -27.79 8.25 -14.70
CA ASN A 378 -29.09 8.43 -14.03
C ASN A 378 -29.99 7.18 -14.18
N ARG A 379 -29.95 6.49 -15.33
CA ARG A 379 -30.67 5.22 -15.50
C ARG A 379 -30.14 4.11 -14.59
N ALA A 380 -28.86 4.14 -14.28
CA ALA A 380 -28.21 3.23 -13.34
C ALA A 380 -28.34 3.69 -11.87
N ASN A 381 -29.10 4.74 -11.60
CA ASN A 381 -29.23 5.36 -10.28
C ASN A 381 -27.89 5.86 -9.70
N MET A 382 -26.99 6.28 -10.58
CA MET A 382 -25.66 6.83 -10.28
C MET A 382 -25.59 8.28 -10.74
N GLY A 383 -24.84 9.12 -10.04
CA GLY A 383 -24.64 10.51 -10.39
C GLY A 383 -23.40 10.74 -11.26
N VAL A 384 -23.36 11.94 -11.87
CA VAL A 384 -22.17 12.51 -12.46
C VAL A 384 -21.65 13.65 -11.59
N SER A 385 -20.35 13.84 -11.56
CA SER A 385 -19.73 15.00 -10.90
C SER A 385 -19.42 16.05 -11.97
N ARG A 386 -20.03 17.23 -11.84
CA ARG A 386 -19.75 18.39 -12.68
C ARG A 386 -18.86 19.33 -11.92
N THR A 387 -17.68 19.63 -12.48
CA THR A 387 -16.68 20.46 -11.82
C THR A 387 -16.21 21.59 -12.68
N TRP A 388 -15.77 22.63 -12.04
CA TRP A 388 -14.92 23.68 -12.61
C TRP A 388 -13.65 23.73 -11.80
N TYR A 389 -12.53 23.67 -12.50
CA TYR A 389 -11.22 23.75 -11.93
C TYR A 389 -10.57 25.08 -12.31
N TYR A 390 -9.95 25.72 -11.34
CA TYR A 390 -9.23 26.94 -11.50
C TYR A 390 -7.93 26.86 -10.68
N GLY A 391 -6.81 26.69 -11.36
CA GLY A 391 -5.50 26.61 -10.74
C GLY A 391 -4.62 27.78 -11.18
N PHE A 392 -3.86 28.36 -10.26
CA PHE A 392 -2.94 29.45 -10.57
C PHE A 392 -1.78 29.47 -9.59
N ASP A 393 -0.67 30.11 -10.02
CA ASP A 393 0.46 30.39 -9.17
C ASP A 393 0.35 31.83 -8.64
N LEU A 394 0.82 32.06 -7.43
CA LEU A 394 0.84 33.39 -6.83
C LEU A 394 2.18 34.06 -7.10
N ASP A 395 2.17 35.15 -7.89
CA ASP A 395 3.31 36.01 -8.00
C ASP A 395 3.43 36.87 -6.73
N ARG A 396 4.33 36.46 -5.84
CA ARG A 396 4.76 37.27 -4.72
C ARG A 396 5.65 38.38 -5.27
N GLN A 397 5.07 39.52 -5.56
CA GLN A 397 5.88 40.73 -5.69
C GLN A 397 6.57 40.92 -4.34
N LEU A 398 7.81 40.45 -4.24
CA LEU A 398 8.68 40.89 -3.14
C LEU A 398 8.65 42.42 -3.22
N PRO A 399 8.30 43.14 -2.12
CA PRO A 399 8.50 44.60 -2.11
C PRO A 399 9.95 44.81 -2.51
N ASP A 400 10.17 45.59 -3.58
CA ASP A 400 11.50 46.03 -3.97
C ASP A 400 12.22 46.43 -2.70
N ALA A 401 13.35 45.74 -2.43
CA ALA A 401 14.24 46.16 -1.38
C ALA A 401 14.66 47.58 -1.77
N ALA A 402 13.89 48.54 -1.26
CA ALA A 402 14.21 49.95 -1.41
C ALA A 402 15.55 50.17 -0.72
N ASP A 403 16.50 50.64 -1.50
CA ASP A 403 17.85 51.11 -1.15
C ASP A 403 18.04 51.68 0.25
#